data_893622ea4114b72e8f24b658571db44c
#
_entry.id   893622ea4114b72e8f24b658571db44c
#
_cell.length_a   1.000
_cell.length_b   1.000
_cell.length_c   1.000
_cell.angle_alpha   90.00
_cell.angle_beta   90.00
_cell.angle_gamma   90.00
#
_symmetry.space_group_name_H-M   'P 1'
#
loop_
_entity.id
_entity.type
_entity.pdbx_description
1 polymer ?
#
loop_
_entity_poly.entity_id
_entity_poly.type
_entity_poly.pdbx_seq_one_letter_code
_entity_poly.pdbx_strand_id
1 'polypeptide(L)'
;MKNFTSLKLVTALWTGMAILQCSVFAEDKPAFKDDKEKASYGVGMTFGNQIKRAGFELDVDTVVSAMKDVLAGNELRLTDQQARETITAYQMEARKKTAEKNKKEGEDFLAANLKKEGVKTHTVTLPDAKTADFQYRIITDGTGASPKSNDVVSVNYRGTLINGKEFDSSAKRGQPTKLAANRFIKGWTEALQLMKVGSKWELFIPSTLGYGDGGSAGIEPGSTLIF
;
A
#
# COMPACT_ATOMS: atom_id res chain seq x y z
N MET A 1 16.61 -35.26 77.35
CA MET A 1 15.86 -34.09 77.96
C MET A 1 15.55 -33.13 76.81
N LYS A 2 14.37 -33.24 76.28
CA LYS A 2 13.26 -32.29 76.36
C LYS A 2 13.65 -30.85 75.97
N ASN A 3 13.16 -30.38 74.78
CA ASN A 3 12.07 -29.39 74.79
C ASN A 3 11.50 -29.18 73.38
N PHE A 4 10.19 -29.27 73.35
CA PHE A 4 9.28 -28.88 72.26
C PHE A 4 9.30 -27.37 72.06
N THR A 5 9.29 -26.89 70.78
CA THR A 5 8.80 -25.55 70.52
C THR A 5 7.95 -25.58 69.24
N SER A 6 6.71 -25.13 69.41
CA SER A 6 5.60 -25.13 68.49
C SER A 6 5.83 -24.34 67.20
N LEU A 7 5.47 -24.94 66.09
CA LEU A 7 5.40 -24.32 64.78
C LEU A 7 4.01 -23.69 64.55
N LYS A 8 3.94 -22.37 64.49
CA LYS A 8 2.71 -21.65 64.12
C LYS A 8 2.48 -21.74 62.62
N LEU A 9 1.32 -22.33 62.28
CA LEU A 9 0.79 -22.41 60.93
C LEU A 9 0.32 -21.01 60.49
N VAL A 10 0.91 -20.42 59.47
CA VAL A 10 0.41 -19.22 58.79
C VAL A 10 -0.29 -19.69 57.52
N THR A 11 -1.59 -19.67 57.55
CA THR A 11 -2.46 -19.87 56.40
C THR A 11 -2.41 -18.64 55.49
N ALA A 12 -1.73 -18.73 54.38
CA ALA A 12 -1.83 -17.73 53.31
C ALA A 12 -3.01 -18.09 52.38
N LEU A 13 -4.03 -17.24 52.40
CA LEU A 13 -5.12 -17.27 51.42
C LEU A 13 -4.55 -16.87 50.05
N TRP A 14 -4.49 -17.81 49.13
CA TRP A 14 -4.32 -17.51 47.72
C TRP A 14 -5.68 -17.28 47.09
N THR A 15 -6.02 -16.01 46.82
CA THR A 15 -7.15 -15.64 45.97
C THR A 15 -6.77 -15.98 44.55
N GLY A 16 -7.37 -17.04 44.03
CA GLY A 16 -7.21 -17.47 42.63
C GLY A 16 -7.83 -16.45 41.69
N MET A 17 -6.99 -15.72 40.97
CA MET A 17 -7.39 -14.93 39.82
C MET A 17 -7.49 -15.89 38.62
N ALA A 18 -8.70 -16.30 38.31
CA ALA A 18 -9.00 -17.10 37.12
C ALA A 18 -8.72 -16.22 35.89
N ILE A 19 -7.56 -16.44 35.28
CA ILE A 19 -7.28 -15.92 33.93
C ILE A 19 -8.14 -16.72 32.96
N LEU A 20 -9.22 -16.08 32.50
CA LEU A 20 -10.06 -16.60 31.43
C LEU A 20 -9.20 -16.54 30.13
N GLN A 21 -8.50 -17.65 29.86
CA GLN A 21 -7.86 -17.84 28.56
C GLN A 21 -8.97 -18.01 27.54
N CYS A 22 -9.26 -16.93 26.80
CA CYS A 22 -10.08 -16.99 25.61
C CYS A 22 -9.28 -17.76 24.55
N SER A 23 -9.42 -19.08 24.55
CA SER A 23 -8.94 -19.94 23.46
C SER A 23 -9.77 -19.59 22.24
N VAL A 24 -9.20 -18.79 21.33
CA VAL A 24 -9.71 -18.68 19.97
C VAL A 24 -9.53 -20.08 19.37
N PHE A 25 -10.60 -20.87 19.38
CA PHE A 25 -10.66 -22.09 18.60
C PHE A 25 -10.53 -21.69 17.14
N ALA A 26 -9.33 -21.92 16.55
CA ALA A 26 -9.21 -22.02 15.11
C ALA A 26 -10.12 -23.18 14.70
N GLU A 27 -11.22 -22.89 13.99
CA GLU A 27 -12.02 -23.93 13.37
C GLU A 27 -11.07 -24.78 12.53
N ASP A 28 -10.87 -26.04 12.94
CA ASP A 28 -10.10 -27.01 12.14
C ASP A 28 -10.85 -27.19 10.81
N LYS A 29 -10.28 -26.60 9.75
CA LYS A 29 -10.84 -26.79 8.41
C LYS A 29 -10.81 -28.28 8.08
N PRO A 30 -11.90 -28.84 7.56
CA PRO A 30 -11.96 -30.26 7.25
C PRO A 30 -10.82 -30.66 6.31
N ALA A 31 -10.20 -31.80 6.60
CA ALA A 31 -9.16 -32.36 5.76
C ALA A 31 -9.71 -32.70 4.36
N PHE A 32 -8.89 -32.55 3.32
CA PHE A 32 -9.27 -32.93 1.97
C PHE A 32 -9.45 -34.45 1.88
N LYS A 33 -10.48 -34.90 1.14
CA LYS A 33 -10.81 -36.31 0.96
C LYS A 33 -9.73 -37.06 0.13
N ASP A 34 -9.20 -36.35 -0.88
CA ASP A 34 -8.23 -36.91 -1.82
C ASP A 34 -7.38 -35.82 -2.46
N ASP A 35 -6.40 -36.22 -3.27
CA ASP A 35 -5.49 -35.34 -3.99
C ASP A 35 -6.23 -34.48 -5.05
N LYS A 36 -7.32 -34.98 -5.61
CA LYS A 36 -8.14 -34.25 -6.58
C LYS A 36 -8.85 -33.05 -5.91
N GLU A 37 -9.43 -33.27 -4.74
CA GLU A 37 -10.07 -32.20 -3.97
C GLU A 37 -9.04 -31.13 -3.54
N LYS A 38 -7.87 -31.58 -3.07
CA LYS A 38 -6.75 -30.70 -2.71
C LYS A 38 -6.25 -29.89 -3.89
N ALA A 39 -6.06 -30.50 -5.06
CA ALA A 39 -5.64 -29.82 -6.28
C ALA A 39 -6.71 -28.81 -6.76
N SER A 40 -7.98 -29.19 -6.71
CA SER A 40 -9.10 -28.31 -7.07
C SER A 40 -9.13 -27.06 -6.18
N TYR A 41 -8.94 -27.22 -4.88
CA TYR A 41 -8.84 -26.09 -3.94
C TYR A 41 -7.62 -25.20 -4.26
N GLY A 42 -6.48 -25.80 -4.58
CA GLY A 42 -5.26 -25.07 -4.99
C GLY A 42 -5.49 -24.20 -6.24
N VAL A 43 -6.20 -24.73 -7.24
CA VAL A 43 -6.60 -23.97 -8.43
C VAL A 43 -7.51 -22.80 -8.05
N GLY A 44 -8.53 -23.05 -7.21
CA GLY A 44 -9.41 -22.00 -6.69
C GLY A 44 -8.65 -20.91 -5.94
N MET A 45 -7.69 -21.26 -5.08
CA MET A 45 -6.83 -20.30 -4.39
C MET A 45 -6.04 -19.43 -5.38
N THR A 46 -5.53 -20.01 -6.45
CA THR A 46 -4.77 -19.28 -7.48
C THR A 46 -5.62 -18.24 -8.16
N PHE A 47 -6.82 -18.62 -8.62
CA PHE A 47 -7.76 -17.67 -9.21
C PHE A 47 -8.24 -16.60 -8.23
N GLY A 48 -8.60 -16.99 -7.00
CA GLY A 48 -9.01 -16.05 -5.96
C GLY A 48 -7.92 -15.01 -5.66
N ASN A 49 -6.66 -15.43 -5.59
CA ASN A 49 -5.53 -14.53 -5.41
C ASN A 49 -5.32 -13.59 -6.61
N GLN A 50 -5.54 -14.05 -7.83
CA GLN A 50 -5.45 -13.21 -9.03
C GLN A 50 -6.55 -12.13 -9.02
N ILE A 51 -7.81 -12.51 -8.74
CA ILE A 51 -8.93 -11.59 -8.61
C ILE A 51 -8.66 -10.54 -7.53
N LYS A 52 -8.21 -10.99 -6.35
CA LYS A 52 -7.85 -10.09 -5.23
C LYS A 52 -6.74 -9.09 -5.59
N ARG A 53 -5.69 -9.56 -6.29
CA ARG A 53 -4.59 -8.69 -6.75
C ARG A 53 -5.02 -7.69 -7.83
N ALA A 54 -5.96 -8.08 -8.66
CA ALA A 54 -6.54 -7.22 -9.67
C ALA A 54 -7.49 -6.15 -9.10
N GLY A 55 -7.85 -6.25 -7.80
CA GLY A 55 -8.75 -5.31 -7.14
C GLY A 55 -10.19 -5.41 -7.60
N PHE A 56 -10.60 -6.57 -8.13
CA PHE A 56 -11.98 -6.80 -8.56
C PHE A 56 -12.89 -7.13 -7.38
N GLU A 57 -14.01 -6.45 -7.32
CA GLU A 57 -15.18 -6.86 -6.56
C GLU A 57 -16.10 -7.64 -7.50
N LEU A 58 -15.99 -8.97 -7.54
CA LEU A 58 -16.76 -9.85 -8.39
C LEU A 58 -17.73 -10.69 -7.57
N ASP A 59 -18.87 -11.00 -8.18
CA ASP A 59 -19.79 -12.02 -7.70
C ASP A 59 -19.17 -13.42 -7.94
N VAL A 60 -18.76 -14.06 -6.84
CA VAL A 60 -18.03 -15.32 -6.89
C VAL A 60 -18.92 -16.46 -7.43
N ASP A 61 -20.21 -16.44 -7.14
CA ASP A 61 -21.12 -17.49 -7.59
C ASP A 61 -21.32 -17.41 -9.12
N THR A 62 -21.39 -16.21 -9.66
CA THR A 62 -21.42 -15.98 -11.11
C THR A 62 -20.12 -16.43 -11.79
N VAL A 63 -18.95 -16.17 -11.18
CA VAL A 63 -17.66 -16.67 -11.68
C VAL A 63 -17.66 -18.21 -11.71
N VAL A 64 -18.08 -18.86 -10.63
CA VAL A 64 -18.16 -20.33 -10.55
C VAL A 64 -19.16 -20.89 -11.57
N SER A 65 -20.30 -20.22 -11.77
CA SER A 65 -21.29 -20.64 -12.79
C SER A 65 -20.69 -20.62 -14.20
N ALA A 66 -19.99 -19.53 -14.56
CA ALA A 66 -19.33 -19.41 -15.86
C ALA A 66 -18.24 -20.50 -16.04
N MET A 67 -17.48 -20.82 -15.00
CA MET A 67 -16.50 -21.90 -15.04
C MET A 67 -17.15 -23.28 -15.32
N LYS A 68 -18.31 -23.54 -14.69
CA LYS A 68 -19.08 -24.77 -14.93
C LYS A 68 -19.59 -24.85 -16.37
N ASP A 69 -20.10 -23.77 -16.91
CA ASP A 69 -20.60 -23.70 -18.30
C ASP A 69 -19.46 -23.99 -19.30
N VAL A 70 -18.30 -23.37 -19.13
CA VAL A 70 -17.11 -23.61 -19.97
C VAL A 70 -16.67 -25.08 -19.89
N LEU A 71 -16.57 -25.65 -18.68
CA LEU A 71 -16.09 -27.03 -18.50
C LEU A 71 -17.08 -28.09 -19.01
N ALA A 72 -18.38 -27.77 -19.00
CA ALA A 72 -19.44 -28.65 -19.52
C ALA A 72 -19.67 -28.50 -21.04
N GLY A 73 -19.05 -27.50 -21.69
CA GLY A 73 -19.31 -27.19 -23.10
C GLY A 73 -20.69 -26.60 -23.37
N ASN A 74 -21.29 -25.96 -22.35
CA ASN A 74 -22.58 -25.29 -22.47
C ASN A 74 -22.46 -24.01 -23.32
N GLU A 75 -23.62 -23.55 -23.84
CA GLU A 75 -23.69 -22.22 -24.46
C GLU A 75 -23.37 -21.13 -23.44
N LEU A 76 -22.41 -20.27 -23.80
CA LEU A 76 -21.96 -19.18 -22.92
C LEU A 76 -22.86 -17.95 -23.10
N ARG A 77 -23.09 -17.23 -21.99
CA ARG A 77 -23.90 -15.98 -21.98
C ARG A 77 -23.22 -14.80 -22.66
N LEU A 78 -21.90 -14.85 -22.84
CA LEU A 78 -21.09 -13.83 -23.48
C LEU A 78 -20.14 -14.48 -24.48
N THR A 79 -19.91 -13.80 -25.61
CA THR A 79 -18.78 -14.13 -26.47
C THR A 79 -17.46 -13.72 -25.81
N ASP A 80 -16.33 -14.26 -26.25
CA ASP A 80 -15.00 -13.89 -25.77
C ASP A 80 -14.71 -12.39 -25.94
N GLN A 81 -15.21 -11.78 -27.01
CA GLN A 81 -15.09 -10.36 -27.24
C GLN A 81 -15.88 -9.55 -26.21
N GLN A 82 -17.15 -9.87 -26.00
CA GLN A 82 -18.00 -9.21 -25.01
C GLN A 82 -17.42 -9.36 -23.58
N ALA A 83 -16.89 -10.54 -23.24
CA ALA A 83 -16.25 -10.77 -21.95
C ALA A 83 -15.05 -9.84 -21.75
N ARG A 84 -14.13 -9.74 -22.75
CA ARG A 84 -12.96 -8.84 -22.68
C ARG A 84 -13.37 -7.38 -22.56
N GLU A 85 -14.33 -6.93 -23.37
CA GLU A 85 -14.82 -5.54 -23.34
C GLU A 85 -15.45 -5.20 -21.99
N THR A 86 -16.30 -6.09 -21.47
CA THR A 86 -16.96 -5.91 -20.16
C THR A 86 -15.94 -5.86 -19.02
N ILE A 87 -14.97 -6.79 -18.99
CA ILE A 87 -13.92 -6.82 -17.98
C ILE A 87 -13.10 -5.52 -18.04
N THR A 88 -12.71 -5.08 -19.25
CA THR A 88 -11.94 -3.85 -19.41
C THR A 88 -12.69 -2.62 -18.92
N ALA A 89 -13.97 -2.49 -19.30
CA ALA A 89 -14.82 -1.37 -18.88
C ALA A 89 -14.99 -1.36 -17.34
N TYR A 90 -15.24 -2.53 -16.75
CA TYR A 90 -15.37 -2.66 -15.30
C TYR A 90 -14.10 -2.28 -14.55
N GLN A 91 -12.92 -2.70 -15.07
CA GLN A 91 -11.62 -2.34 -14.51
C GLN A 91 -11.38 -0.83 -14.56
N MET A 92 -11.70 -0.19 -15.70
CA MET A 92 -11.54 1.25 -15.85
C MET A 92 -12.41 2.02 -14.86
N GLU A 93 -13.67 1.61 -14.70
CA GLU A 93 -14.59 2.24 -13.75
C GLU A 93 -14.13 2.06 -12.29
N ALA A 94 -13.70 0.86 -11.91
CA ALA A 94 -13.17 0.58 -10.58
C ALA A 94 -11.91 1.42 -10.28
N ARG A 95 -10.99 1.52 -11.25
CA ARG A 95 -9.80 2.37 -11.13
C ARG A 95 -10.15 3.84 -10.98
N LYS A 96 -11.12 4.33 -11.76
CA LYS A 96 -11.59 5.71 -11.69
C LYS A 96 -12.14 6.03 -10.31
N LYS A 97 -13.04 5.20 -9.78
CA LYS A 97 -13.60 5.35 -8.43
C LYS A 97 -12.51 5.36 -7.35
N THR A 98 -11.55 4.45 -7.46
CA THR A 98 -10.41 4.40 -6.53
C THR A 98 -9.57 5.67 -6.63
N ALA A 99 -9.29 6.16 -7.85
CA ALA A 99 -8.53 7.38 -8.06
C ALA A 99 -9.23 8.61 -7.48
N GLU A 100 -10.53 8.75 -7.71
CA GLU A 100 -11.35 9.85 -7.17
C GLU A 100 -11.35 9.85 -5.64
N LYS A 101 -11.57 8.68 -5.03
CA LYS A 101 -11.50 8.51 -3.57
C LYS A 101 -10.12 8.89 -3.01
N ASN A 102 -9.06 8.32 -3.57
CA ASN A 102 -7.69 8.54 -3.09
C ASN A 102 -7.23 9.98 -3.31
N LYS A 103 -7.65 10.64 -4.39
CA LYS A 103 -7.41 12.07 -4.62
C LYS A 103 -8.06 12.92 -3.54
N LYS A 104 -9.34 12.66 -3.24
CA LYS A 104 -10.04 13.40 -2.18
C LYS A 104 -9.36 13.21 -0.82
N GLU A 105 -9.04 11.99 -0.44
CA GLU A 105 -8.32 11.70 0.80
C GLU A 105 -6.94 12.38 0.83
N GLY A 106 -6.25 12.42 -0.32
CA GLY A 106 -4.98 13.10 -0.50
C GLY A 106 -5.08 14.61 -0.37
N GLU A 107 -6.12 15.22 -0.95
CA GLU A 107 -6.40 16.67 -0.81
C GLU A 107 -6.68 17.04 0.65
N ASP A 108 -7.54 16.29 1.32
CA ASP A 108 -7.85 16.48 2.75
C ASP A 108 -6.57 16.33 3.61
N PHE A 109 -5.73 15.34 3.31
CA PHE A 109 -4.45 15.15 3.98
C PHE A 109 -3.50 16.33 3.76
N LEU A 110 -3.33 16.80 2.52
CA LEU A 110 -2.43 17.91 2.18
C LEU A 110 -2.93 19.21 2.80
N ALA A 111 -4.25 19.46 2.81
CA ALA A 111 -4.83 20.66 3.45
C ALA A 111 -4.57 20.67 4.97
N ALA A 112 -4.66 19.51 5.62
CA ALA A 112 -4.30 19.37 7.04
C ALA A 112 -2.79 19.49 7.27
N ASN A 113 -1.98 18.92 6.38
CA ASN A 113 -0.54 18.90 6.49
C ASN A 113 0.09 20.30 6.36
N LEU A 114 -0.48 21.15 5.50
CA LEU A 114 -0.01 22.53 5.30
C LEU A 114 -0.09 23.39 6.59
N LYS A 115 -0.94 23.00 7.54
CA LYS A 115 -1.07 23.69 8.84
C LYS A 115 0.03 23.29 9.84
N LYS A 116 0.83 22.28 9.51
CA LYS A 116 1.92 21.83 10.40
C LYS A 116 3.13 22.74 10.28
N GLU A 117 3.83 22.92 11.38
CA GLU A 117 5.04 23.74 11.43
C GLU A 117 6.12 23.25 10.44
N GLY A 118 6.73 24.21 9.74
CA GLY A 118 7.82 23.93 8.81
C GLY A 118 7.40 23.37 7.45
N VAL A 119 6.12 23.06 7.24
CA VAL A 119 5.62 22.62 5.93
C VAL A 119 5.51 23.80 4.98
N LYS A 120 6.07 23.63 3.79
CA LYS A 120 6.09 24.63 2.69
C LYS A 120 5.46 24.02 1.45
N THR A 121 5.03 24.87 0.51
CA THR A 121 4.48 24.46 -0.78
C THR A 121 5.40 24.91 -1.91
N HIS A 122 5.51 24.10 -2.95
CA HIS A 122 6.15 24.45 -4.22
C HIS A 122 5.22 24.13 -5.38
N THR A 123 5.01 25.14 -6.25
CA THR A 123 4.14 25.02 -7.41
C THR A 123 4.94 24.58 -8.63
N VAL A 124 4.46 23.57 -9.31
CA VAL A 124 5.04 22.98 -10.51
C VAL A 124 4.13 23.26 -11.70
N THR A 125 4.70 23.77 -12.78
CA THR A 125 3.97 23.91 -14.06
C THR A 125 4.04 22.60 -14.83
N LEU A 126 2.88 22.12 -15.26
CA LEU A 126 2.73 20.91 -16.07
C LEU A 126 2.78 21.28 -17.56
N PRO A 127 3.03 20.29 -18.46
CA PRO A 127 3.13 20.53 -19.91
C PRO A 127 1.89 21.15 -20.55
N ASP A 128 0.68 20.95 -19.95
CA ASP A 128 -0.59 21.52 -20.39
C ASP A 128 -0.87 22.92 -19.80
N ALA A 129 0.17 23.58 -19.29
CA ALA A 129 0.13 24.88 -18.62
C ALA A 129 -0.72 24.93 -17.32
N LYS A 130 -1.22 23.79 -16.84
CA LYS A 130 -1.80 23.68 -15.50
C LYS A 130 -0.70 23.67 -14.45
N THR A 131 -1.09 23.94 -13.22
CA THR A 131 -0.19 23.89 -12.08
C THR A 131 -0.61 22.79 -11.11
N ALA A 132 0.35 22.24 -10.40
CA ALA A 132 0.13 21.32 -9.29
C ALA A 132 1.15 21.62 -8.19
N ASP A 133 0.72 21.52 -6.95
CA ASP A 133 1.56 21.80 -5.80
C ASP A 133 2.02 20.50 -5.15
N PHE A 134 3.28 20.44 -4.74
CA PHE A 134 3.71 19.48 -3.72
C PHE A 134 4.11 20.22 -2.45
N GLN A 135 4.03 19.54 -1.32
CA GLN A 135 4.47 20.09 -0.05
C GLN A 135 5.77 19.44 0.38
N TYR A 136 6.57 20.14 1.15
CA TYR A 136 7.82 19.63 1.70
C TYR A 136 8.13 20.24 3.06
N ARG A 137 8.89 19.50 3.84
CA ARG A 137 9.47 19.95 5.11
C ARG A 137 10.96 19.65 5.11
N ILE A 138 11.77 20.65 5.43
CA ILE A 138 13.21 20.50 5.55
C ILE A 138 13.51 19.92 6.93
N ILE A 139 14.10 18.74 6.96
CA ILE A 139 14.56 18.09 8.18
C ILE A 139 16.02 18.47 8.49
N THR A 140 16.84 18.51 7.42
CA THR A 140 18.24 18.93 7.51
C THR A 140 18.60 19.69 6.25
N ASP A 141 19.17 20.87 6.40
CA ASP A 141 19.75 21.62 5.29
C ASP A 141 21.08 21.02 4.84
N GLY A 142 21.27 20.90 3.55
CA GLY A 142 22.53 20.53 2.94
C GLY A 142 23.42 21.76 2.72
N THR A 143 24.71 21.51 2.53
CA THR A 143 25.71 22.54 2.27
C THR A 143 26.28 22.50 0.85
N GLY A 144 26.01 21.42 0.09
CA GLY A 144 26.49 21.27 -1.28
C GLY A 144 25.64 22.03 -2.30
N ALA A 145 26.02 21.93 -3.57
CA ALA A 145 25.24 22.49 -4.66
C ALA A 145 23.91 21.74 -4.89
N SER A 146 22.91 22.43 -5.40
CA SER A 146 21.69 21.79 -5.89
C SER A 146 21.91 21.16 -7.27
N PRO A 147 21.41 19.94 -7.52
CA PRO A 147 21.58 19.29 -8.81
C PRO A 147 20.73 19.94 -9.90
N LYS A 148 21.20 19.88 -11.14
CA LYS A 148 20.39 20.17 -12.31
C LYS A 148 19.56 18.95 -12.70
N SER A 149 18.55 19.16 -13.53
CA SER A 149 17.63 18.11 -13.98
C SER A 149 18.33 16.85 -14.55
N ASN A 150 19.45 17.03 -15.29
CA ASN A 150 20.19 15.94 -15.92
C ASN A 150 21.29 15.33 -15.03
N ASP A 151 21.56 15.91 -13.87
CA ASP A 151 22.61 15.41 -13.00
C ASP A 151 22.20 14.08 -12.35
N VAL A 152 23.18 13.17 -12.24
CA VAL A 152 22.99 11.91 -11.53
C VAL A 152 23.08 12.16 -10.03
N VAL A 153 22.02 11.84 -9.32
CA VAL A 153 21.94 11.95 -7.86
C VAL A 153 21.99 10.58 -7.22
N SER A 154 22.49 10.52 -5.99
CA SER A 154 22.49 9.34 -5.12
C SER A 154 21.62 9.65 -3.91
N VAL A 155 20.48 8.95 -3.79
CA VAL A 155 19.47 9.24 -2.78
C VAL A 155 19.12 8.01 -1.95
N ASN A 156 18.99 8.22 -0.64
CA ASN A 156 18.32 7.29 0.26
C ASN A 156 16.89 7.78 0.47
N TYR A 157 15.93 6.88 0.41
CA TYR A 157 14.54 7.24 0.60
C TYR A 157 13.69 6.11 1.18
N ARG A 158 12.55 6.50 1.69
CA ARG A 158 11.45 5.63 2.09
C ARG A 158 10.15 6.24 1.59
N GLY A 159 9.42 5.52 0.75
CA GLY A 159 8.14 5.94 0.21
C GLY A 159 6.97 5.23 0.90
N THR A 160 6.01 6.02 1.38
CA THR A 160 4.78 5.54 2.04
C THR A 160 3.55 6.20 1.44
N LEU A 161 2.41 5.52 1.52
CA LEU A 161 1.09 6.10 1.31
C LEU A 161 0.67 6.88 2.57
N ILE A 162 -0.40 7.68 2.45
CA ILE A 162 -0.94 8.49 3.57
C ILE A 162 -1.40 7.63 4.76
N ASN A 163 -1.74 6.35 4.54
CA ASN A 163 -2.08 5.38 5.58
C ASN A 163 -0.85 4.73 6.25
N GLY A 164 0.37 5.17 5.90
CA GLY A 164 1.63 4.66 6.45
C GLY A 164 2.16 3.39 5.78
N LYS A 165 1.42 2.78 4.83
CA LYS A 165 1.89 1.60 4.08
C LYS A 165 3.11 1.95 3.25
N GLU A 166 4.23 1.31 3.52
CA GLU A 166 5.45 1.46 2.73
C GLU A 166 5.32 0.70 1.41
N PHE A 167 5.55 1.40 0.30
CA PHE A 167 5.54 0.80 -1.03
C PHE A 167 6.95 0.59 -1.59
N ASP A 168 7.91 1.45 -1.22
CA ASP A 168 9.30 1.33 -1.67
C ASP A 168 10.27 2.00 -0.70
N SER A 169 11.53 1.49 -0.66
CA SER A 169 12.63 2.16 0.04
C SER A 169 13.99 1.70 -0.49
N SER A 170 14.97 2.60 -0.44
CA SER A 170 16.37 2.26 -0.76
C SER A 170 16.96 1.26 0.25
N ALA A 171 16.50 1.28 1.49
CA ALA A 171 16.95 0.34 2.53
C ALA A 171 16.62 -1.12 2.18
N LYS A 172 15.47 -1.39 1.57
CA LYS A 172 15.11 -2.75 1.10
C LYS A 172 16.05 -3.28 0.02
N ARG A 173 16.72 -2.39 -0.70
CA ARG A 173 17.72 -2.75 -1.73
C ARG A 173 19.15 -2.76 -1.20
N GLY A 174 19.36 -2.39 0.06
CA GLY A 174 20.66 -2.35 0.72
C GLY A 174 21.61 -1.28 0.21
N GLN A 175 21.17 -0.38 -0.69
CA GLN A 175 22.02 0.66 -1.30
C GLN A 175 21.20 1.87 -1.74
N PRO A 176 21.82 3.07 -1.81
CA PRO A 176 21.19 4.25 -2.38
C PRO A 176 20.80 4.05 -3.85
N THR A 177 19.74 4.70 -4.26
CA THR A 177 19.35 4.75 -5.68
C THR A 177 20.16 5.83 -6.40
N LYS A 178 20.81 5.45 -7.50
CA LYS A 178 21.57 6.36 -8.36
C LYS A 178 20.85 6.51 -9.70
N LEU A 179 20.37 7.72 -10.00
CA LEU A 179 19.60 7.98 -11.21
C LEU A 179 19.68 9.48 -11.56
N ALA A 180 19.54 9.84 -12.83
CA ALA A 180 19.40 11.25 -13.21
C ALA A 180 18.13 11.84 -12.60
N ALA A 181 18.18 13.09 -12.11
CA ALA A 181 17.09 13.72 -11.37
C ALA A 181 15.76 13.74 -12.15
N ASN A 182 15.81 13.88 -13.48
CA ASN A 182 14.64 13.87 -14.37
C ASN A 182 14.07 12.47 -14.65
N ARG A 183 14.66 11.42 -14.10
CA ARG A 183 14.15 10.03 -14.24
C ARG A 183 13.24 9.60 -13.09
N PHE A 184 13.11 10.44 -12.10
CA PHE A 184 12.14 10.24 -11.01
C PHE A 184 10.75 10.78 -11.39
N ILE A 185 9.75 10.55 -10.55
CA ILE A 185 8.43 11.18 -10.69
C ILE A 185 8.54 12.71 -10.66
N LYS A 186 7.59 13.40 -11.26
CA LYS A 186 7.67 14.86 -11.48
C LYS A 186 7.92 15.63 -10.17
N GLY A 187 7.20 15.29 -9.10
CA GLY A 187 7.41 15.93 -7.79
C GLY A 187 8.83 15.77 -7.25
N TRP A 188 9.47 14.62 -7.47
CA TRP A 188 10.86 14.40 -7.09
C TRP A 188 11.83 15.19 -7.96
N THR A 189 11.60 15.20 -9.28
CA THR A 189 12.44 15.98 -10.22
C THR A 189 12.51 17.44 -9.79
N GLU A 190 11.40 18.02 -9.40
CA GLU A 190 11.35 19.42 -8.95
C GLU A 190 11.98 19.58 -7.54
N ALA A 191 11.63 18.70 -6.60
CA ALA A 191 12.18 18.75 -5.25
C ALA A 191 13.71 18.62 -5.23
N LEU A 192 14.28 17.69 -6.00
CA LEU A 192 15.73 17.48 -6.06
C LEU A 192 16.48 18.72 -6.54
N GLN A 193 15.93 19.47 -7.47
CA GLN A 193 16.55 20.72 -7.96
C GLN A 193 16.53 21.85 -6.91
N LEU A 194 15.65 21.77 -5.92
CA LEU A 194 15.61 22.69 -4.78
C LEU A 194 16.52 22.22 -3.64
N MET A 195 16.75 20.91 -3.52
CA MET A 195 17.56 20.34 -2.44
C MET A 195 19.05 20.56 -2.70
N LYS A 196 19.78 20.91 -1.65
CA LYS A 196 21.26 20.90 -1.66
C LYS A 196 21.79 19.50 -1.34
N VAL A 197 22.93 19.13 -1.87
CA VAL A 197 23.62 17.89 -1.47
C VAL A 197 23.84 17.88 0.03
N GLY A 198 23.47 16.76 0.66
CA GLY A 198 23.47 16.60 2.12
C GLY A 198 22.15 16.95 2.80
N SER A 199 21.16 17.47 2.06
CA SER A 199 19.83 17.73 2.61
C SER A 199 19.06 16.44 2.93
N LYS A 200 18.18 16.55 3.94
CA LYS A 200 17.11 15.58 4.20
C LYS A 200 15.78 16.31 4.25
N TRP A 201 14.87 15.94 3.38
CA TRP A 201 13.54 16.50 3.30
C TRP A 201 12.49 15.42 3.48
N GLU A 202 11.31 15.83 3.88
CA GLU A 202 10.08 15.06 3.79
C GLU A 202 9.22 15.68 2.68
N LEU A 203 8.78 14.86 1.74
CA LEU A 203 8.01 15.30 0.58
C LEU A 203 6.60 14.73 0.65
N PHE A 204 5.60 15.54 0.32
CA PHE A 204 4.19 15.15 0.24
C PHE A 204 3.71 15.49 -1.17
N ILE A 205 3.58 14.46 -1.99
CA ILE A 205 3.43 14.60 -3.44
C ILE A 205 2.05 14.10 -3.86
N PRO A 206 1.16 14.97 -4.39
CA PRO A 206 -0.13 14.53 -4.92
C PRO A 206 0.07 13.62 -6.13
N SER A 207 -0.94 12.81 -6.44
CA SER A 207 -0.88 11.85 -7.54
C SER A 207 -0.53 12.48 -8.89
N THR A 208 -0.95 13.70 -9.15
CA THR A 208 -0.65 14.47 -10.39
C THR A 208 0.84 14.71 -10.63
N LEU A 209 1.63 14.77 -9.57
CA LEU A 209 3.09 14.87 -9.61
C LEU A 209 3.78 13.54 -9.29
N GLY A 210 3.00 12.47 -9.09
CA GLY A 210 3.44 11.11 -8.80
C GLY A 210 3.08 10.14 -9.92
N TYR A 211 2.22 9.16 -9.63
CA TYR A 211 1.83 8.07 -10.56
C TYR A 211 0.44 8.26 -11.17
N GLY A 212 -0.23 9.39 -10.94
CA GLY A 212 -1.50 9.76 -11.56
C GLY A 212 -2.65 8.79 -11.24
N ASP A 213 -3.61 8.74 -12.16
CA ASP A 213 -4.81 7.91 -12.06
C ASP A 213 -4.56 6.44 -12.45
N GLY A 214 -3.39 6.14 -12.95
CA GLY A 214 -2.98 4.77 -13.28
C GLY A 214 -2.44 4.00 -12.07
N GLY A 215 -1.85 4.71 -11.12
CA GLY A 215 -1.09 4.09 -10.03
C GLY A 215 0.20 3.40 -10.50
N SER A 216 0.76 2.55 -9.66
CA SER A 216 1.94 1.72 -9.98
C SER A 216 1.93 0.47 -9.11
N ALA A 217 2.91 -0.44 -9.27
CA ALA A 217 3.03 -1.62 -8.41
C ALA A 217 3.06 -1.25 -6.93
N GLY A 218 2.05 -1.66 -6.17
CA GLY A 218 1.89 -1.34 -4.74
C GLY A 218 1.34 0.04 -4.41
N ILE A 219 1.06 0.89 -5.43
CA ILE A 219 0.51 2.24 -5.31
C ILE A 219 -0.82 2.30 -6.06
N GLU A 220 -1.90 2.49 -5.34
CA GLU A 220 -3.24 2.58 -5.91
C GLU A 220 -3.43 3.85 -6.76
N PRO A 221 -4.37 3.82 -7.75
CA PRO A 221 -4.77 4.99 -8.52
C PRO A 221 -5.06 6.22 -7.64
N GLY A 222 -4.57 7.39 -8.05
CA GLY A 222 -4.88 8.65 -7.36
C GLY A 222 -4.17 8.88 -6.03
N SER A 223 -3.24 7.99 -5.61
CA SER A 223 -2.60 8.06 -4.30
C SER A 223 -1.65 9.25 -4.14
N THR A 224 -1.77 9.95 -3.01
CA THR A 224 -0.76 10.90 -2.52
C THR A 224 0.38 10.14 -1.85
N LEU A 225 1.61 10.55 -2.13
CA LEU A 225 2.84 9.88 -1.72
C LEU A 225 3.60 10.69 -0.68
N ILE A 226 4.21 10.02 0.28
CA ILE A 226 5.08 10.62 1.30
C ILE A 226 6.46 9.96 1.17
N PHE A 227 7.50 10.77 1.14
CA PHE A 227 8.89 10.30 1.08
C PHE A 227 9.74 10.92 2.18
#